data_44588fe2fa091af495736a80c16b2bdc
#
_entry.id   44588fe2fa091af495736a80c16b2bdc
#
_cell.length_a   1.000
_cell.length_b   1.000
_cell.length_c   1.000
_cell.angle_alpha   90.00
_cell.angle_beta   90.00
_cell.angle_gamma   90.00
#
_symmetry.space_group_name_H-M   'P 1'
#
loop_
_entity.id
_entity.type
_entity.pdbx_description
1 polymer ?
#
loop_
_entity_poly.entity_id
_entity_poly.type
_entity_poly.pdbx_seq_one_letter_code
_entity_poly.pdbx_strand_id
1 'polypeptide(L)'
;MSSENEPVKTICPYCGVGCGIQVQPGEEPGDMQFRPWGDAPVNEGRVCIKGGAATEVVDHEDRLTDPLIREDGEFRQATWEEAISRVVDELERIREEHEPDAMGFYGSSKTMNEENYLIQKLARRYGTNNVDNCTRMCHASTVYSLRESLGAGAMTNSMKDLREEADVLWIQGANPGEQHPIANSVYFRQAVNEGATVIQVDPHANKTTRSFDVEETDRHMLIQPDPGTDIPLLNVVLKTVLDNGWIDEEFIEARTKGFEDLKETLDGFDKAEAAETAGVPLEDIERAAEKYATADNAAIFTGMGMSQHTCGVDNV
;
A
#
# COMPACT_ATOMS: atom_id res chain seq x y z
N MET A 1 -15.94 11.99 39.76
CA MET A 1 -16.30 10.72 39.11
C MET A 1 -15.49 10.68 37.84
N SER A 2 -14.65 9.73 37.78
CA SER A 2 -13.36 9.65 37.12
C SER A 2 -13.45 9.53 35.60
N SER A 3 -12.47 10.11 34.93
CA SER A 3 -12.05 9.97 33.53
C SER A 3 -11.65 8.53 33.11
N GLU A 4 -11.91 7.53 33.93
CA GLU A 4 -11.41 6.18 33.78
C GLU A 4 -12.18 5.35 32.72
N ASN A 5 -13.31 5.86 32.21
CA ASN A 5 -14.15 5.14 31.24
C ASN A 5 -14.42 5.93 29.94
N GLU A 6 -13.64 6.94 29.63
CA GLU A 6 -13.80 7.64 28.35
C GLU A 6 -13.17 6.82 27.22
N PRO A 7 -13.84 6.75 26.04
CA PRO A 7 -13.27 6.05 24.88
C PRO A 7 -11.95 6.69 24.45
N VAL A 8 -10.95 5.86 24.22
CA VAL A 8 -9.62 6.28 23.72
C VAL A 8 -9.60 6.23 22.20
N LYS A 9 -9.22 7.34 21.59
CA LYS A 9 -9.03 7.42 20.14
C LYS A 9 -7.68 6.80 19.76
N THR A 10 -7.71 5.92 18.77
CA THR A 10 -6.51 5.23 18.27
C THR A 10 -6.64 4.93 16.78
N ILE A 11 -5.63 4.34 16.19
CA ILE A 11 -5.57 3.96 14.78
C ILE A 11 -5.72 2.44 14.66
N CYS A 12 -6.49 2.00 13.69
CA CYS A 12 -6.63 0.59 13.36
C CYS A 12 -5.28 -0.04 12.96
N PRO A 13 -4.87 -1.18 13.54
CA PRO A 13 -3.54 -1.75 13.33
C PRO A 13 -3.40 -2.55 12.04
N TYR A 14 -4.44 -2.69 11.22
CA TYR A 14 -4.42 -3.68 10.13
C TYR A 14 -3.80 -3.19 8.83
N CYS A 15 -4.27 -2.12 8.22
CA CYS A 15 -3.78 -1.71 6.90
C CYS A 15 -3.40 -0.22 6.85
N GLY A 16 -2.67 0.16 5.79
CA GLY A 16 -2.16 1.50 5.61
C GLY A 16 -3.21 2.60 5.37
N VAL A 17 -4.50 2.27 5.33
CA VAL A 17 -5.57 3.30 5.26
C VAL A 17 -5.54 4.18 6.51
N GLY A 18 -5.15 3.65 7.69
CA GLY A 18 -5.03 4.43 8.91
C GLY A 18 -6.38 4.85 9.50
N CYS A 19 -7.37 3.97 9.44
CA CYS A 19 -8.70 4.26 9.99
C CYS A 19 -8.64 4.62 11.47
N GLY A 20 -9.26 5.75 11.84
CA GLY A 20 -9.45 6.11 13.23
C GLY A 20 -10.56 5.28 13.87
N ILE A 21 -10.29 4.74 15.03
CA ILE A 21 -11.23 3.99 15.86
C ILE A 21 -11.24 4.53 17.29
N GLN A 22 -12.27 4.20 18.05
CA GLN A 22 -12.29 4.41 19.48
C GLN A 22 -12.37 3.07 20.19
N VAL A 23 -11.64 2.94 21.27
CA VAL A 23 -11.68 1.79 22.16
C VAL A 23 -12.15 2.26 23.53
N GLN A 24 -13.20 1.66 24.01
CA GLN A 24 -13.72 1.92 25.35
C GLN A 24 -13.28 0.78 26.27
N PRO A 25 -12.53 1.06 27.34
CA PRO A 25 -12.25 0.06 28.37
C PRO A 25 -13.55 -0.46 28.98
N GLY A 26 -13.62 -1.78 29.21
CA GLY A 26 -14.69 -2.43 29.94
C GLY A 26 -14.47 -2.41 31.45
N GLU A 27 -15.22 -3.22 32.17
CA GLU A 27 -15.14 -3.30 33.65
C GLU A 27 -13.97 -4.16 34.12
N GLU A 28 -13.59 -5.17 33.34
CA GLU A 28 -12.48 -6.08 33.66
C GLU A 28 -11.20 -5.68 32.88
N PRO A 29 -10.02 -5.92 33.45
CA PRO A 29 -8.76 -5.72 32.74
C PRO A 29 -8.70 -6.56 31.46
N GLY A 30 -8.50 -5.91 30.32
CA GLY A 30 -8.47 -6.58 29.01
C GLY A 30 -9.79 -6.46 28.25
N ASP A 31 -10.93 -6.27 28.92
CA ASP A 31 -12.21 -6.03 28.24
C ASP A 31 -12.17 -4.69 27.48
N MET A 32 -12.24 -4.76 26.16
CA MET A 32 -12.18 -3.61 25.28
C MET A 32 -13.32 -3.64 24.28
N GLN A 33 -14.10 -2.57 24.26
CA GLN A 33 -15.21 -2.45 23.33
C GLN A 33 -14.86 -1.50 22.19
N PHE A 34 -15.03 -1.98 20.97
CA PHE A 34 -14.92 -1.13 19.79
C PHE A 34 -16.03 -0.07 19.77
N ARG A 35 -15.66 1.15 19.38
CA ARG A 35 -16.59 2.26 19.11
C ARG A 35 -16.21 2.96 17.80
N PRO A 36 -17.18 3.35 16.95
CA PRO A 36 -16.89 4.20 15.81
C PRO A 36 -16.36 5.57 16.26
N TRP A 37 -15.33 6.07 15.60
CA TRP A 37 -14.91 7.45 15.73
C TRP A 37 -15.51 8.27 14.58
N GLY A 38 -16.68 8.89 14.80
CA GLY A 38 -17.46 9.57 13.76
C GLY A 38 -16.71 10.66 13.00
N ASP A 39 -15.88 11.42 13.73
CA ASP A 39 -15.10 12.55 13.18
C ASP A 39 -13.68 12.15 12.72
N ALA A 40 -13.41 10.86 12.58
CA ALA A 40 -12.11 10.40 12.08
C ALA A 40 -11.89 10.89 10.66
N PRO A 41 -10.79 11.61 10.38
CA PRO A 41 -10.63 12.33 9.11
C PRO A 41 -10.43 11.41 7.90
N VAL A 42 -9.96 10.18 8.13
CA VAL A 42 -9.62 9.23 7.05
C VAL A 42 -10.81 8.34 6.70
N ASN A 43 -11.54 7.84 7.67
CA ASN A 43 -12.59 6.83 7.47
C ASN A 43 -14.00 7.35 7.77
N GLU A 44 -14.17 8.57 8.21
CA GLU A 44 -15.47 9.23 8.46
C GLU A 44 -16.41 8.34 9.30
N GLY A 45 -15.86 7.73 10.36
CA GLY A 45 -16.59 6.82 11.24
C GLY A 45 -16.84 5.41 10.68
N ARG A 46 -16.46 5.12 9.45
CA ARG A 46 -16.64 3.81 8.83
C ARG A 46 -15.45 2.91 9.14
N VAL A 47 -15.69 1.63 9.33
CA VAL A 47 -14.65 0.61 9.49
C VAL A 47 -15.03 -0.65 8.72
N CYS A 48 -14.02 -1.38 8.25
CA CYS A 48 -14.24 -2.70 7.68
C CYS A 48 -14.38 -3.75 8.78
N ILE A 49 -14.75 -4.96 8.42
CA ILE A 49 -14.91 -6.07 9.34
C ILE A 49 -13.67 -6.32 10.21
N LYS A 50 -12.46 -6.19 9.62
CA LYS A 50 -11.20 -6.36 10.37
C LYS A 50 -11.03 -5.29 11.45
N GLY A 51 -11.29 -4.02 11.11
CA GLY A 51 -11.21 -2.92 12.07
C GLY A 51 -12.25 -3.01 13.18
N GLY A 52 -13.47 -3.49 12.85
CA GLY A 52 -14.52 -3.73 13.83
C GLY A 52 -14.18 -4.81 14.86
N ALA A 53 -13.41 -5.83 14.43
CA ALA A 53 -12.95 -6.93 15.29
C ALA A 53 -11.57 -6.67 15.93
N ALA A 54 -11.03 -5.45 15.87
CA ALA A 54 -9.67 -5.18 16.33
C ALA A 54 -9.48 -5.40 17.84
N THR A 55 -10.53 -5.23 18.62
CA THR A 55 -10.50 -5.45 20.07
C THR A 55 -10.52 -6.92 20.46
N GLU A 56 -11.11 -7.79 19.64
CA GLU A 56 -11.18 -9.25 19.91
C GLU A 56 -9.81 -9.91 19.99
N VAL A 57 -8.81 -9.37 19.28
CA VAL A 57 -7.42 -9.88 19.31
C VAL A 57 -6.77 -9.65 20.69
N VAL A 58 -7.20 -8.61 21.40
CA VAL A 58 -6.62 -8.26 22.72
C VAL A 58 -7.10 -9.21 23.80
N ASP A 59 -8.36 -9.63 23.74
CA ASP A 59 -9.00 -10.48 24.75
C ASP A 59 -9.09 -11.96 24.33
N HIS A 60 -8.48 -12.35 23.23
CA HIS A 60 -8.55 -13.72 22.73
C HIS A 60 -7.88 -14.68 23.71
N GLU A 61 -8.50 -15.84 23.96
CA GLU A 61 -8.01 -16.86 24.91
C GLU A 61 -6.61 -17.39 24.56
N ASP A 62 -6.23 -17.39 23.28
CA ASP A 62 -4.91 -17.81 22.82
C ASP A 62 -3.85 -16.69 22.89
N ARG A 63 -4.22 -15.49 23.36
CA ARG A 63 -3.26 -14.41 23.46
C ARG A 63 -2.26 -14.67 24.57
N LEU A 64 -0.97 -14.57 24.21
CA LEU A 64 0.11 -14.63 25.21
C LEU A 64 0.06 -13.39 26.09
N THR A 65 -0.05 -13.60 27.41
CA THR A 65 -0.07 -12.54 28.43
C THR A 65 1.28 -12.39 29.13
N ASP A 66 2.09 -13.42 29.08
CA ASP A 66 3.41 -13.49 29.70
C ASP A 66 4.49 -13.89 28.68
N PRO A 67 5.74 -13.44 28.87
CA PRO A 67 6.86 -13.93 28.07
C PRO A 67 7.05 -15.44 28.22
N LEU A 68 7.53 -16.06 27.14
CA LEU A 68 7.88 -17.48 27.14
C LEU A 68 9.37 -17.66 26.88
N ILE A 69 10.01 -18.50 27.65
CA ILE A 69 11.42 -18.95 27.45
C ILE A 69 11.42 -20.41 27.08
N ARG A 70 12.20 -20.78 26.07
CA ARG A 70 12.39 -22.17 25.68
C ARG A 70 13.56 -22.78 26.48
N GLU A 71 13.29 -23.85 27.20
CA GLU A 71 14.27 -24.64 27.90
C GLU A 71 14.03 -26.14 27.58
N ASP A 72 15.07 -26.87 27.27
CA ASP A 72 15.02 -28.30 26.93
C ASP A 72 13.98 -28.66 25.83
N GLY A 73 13.72 -27.73 24.92
CA GLY A 73 12.74 -27.88 23.81
C GLY A 73 11.31 -27.45 24.13
N GLU A 74 10.98 -27.25 25.40
CA GLU A 74 9.66 -26.85 25.87
C GLU A 74 9.60 -25.36 26.22
N PHE A 75 8.41 -24.74 26.04
CA PHE A 75 8.18 -23.37 26.48
C PHE A 75 7.68 -23.35 27.94
N ARG A 76 8.25 -22.45 28.72
CA ARG A 76 7.74 -22.08 30.03
C ARG A 76 7.48 -20.58 30.14
N GLN A 77 6.54 -20.22 31.01
CA GLN A 77 6.32 -18.83 31.37
C GLN A 77 7.53 -18.23 32.09
N ALA A 78 7.80 -16.97 31.85
CA ALA A 78 8.87 -16.21 32.48
C ALA A 78 8.35 -14.79 32.86
N THR A 79 9.05 -14.13 33.75
CA THR A 79 8.82 -12.70 33.99
C THR A 79 9.41 -11.86 32.88
N TRP A 80 8.93 -10.64 32.73
CA TRP A 80 9.51 -9.66 31.78
C TRP A 80 10.98 -9.37 32.09
N GLU A 81 11.34 -9.29 33.37
CA GLU A 81 12.73 -9.07 33.80
C GLU A 81 13.64 -10.21 33.35
N GLU A 82 13.21 -11.45 33.55
CA GLU A 82 13.95 -12.66 33.14
C GLU A 82 14.09 -12.70 31.59
N ALA A 83 13.00 -12.47 30.87
CA ALA A 83 13.01 -12.50 29.42
C ALA A 83 13.91 -11.41 28.82
N ILE A 84 13.83 -10.18 29.32
CA ILE A 84 14.65 -9.06 28.87
C ILE A 84 16.12 -9.32 29.20
N SER A 85 16.44 -9.79 30.42
CA SER A 85 17.82 -10.14 30.79
C SER A 85 18.40 -11.17 29.85
N ARG A 86 17.65 -12.23 29.54
CA ARG A 86 18.07 -13.27 28.59
C ARG A 86 18.37 -12.71 27.20
N VAL A 87 17.53 -11.78 26.70
CA VAL A 87 17.77 -11.11 25.41
C VAL A 87 19.01 -10.25 25.45
N VAL A 88 19.21 -9.46 26.52
CA VAL A 88 20.38 -8.60 26.68
C VAL A 88 21.66 -9.41 26.75
N ASP A 89 21.69 -10.45 27.59
CA ASP A 89 22.86 -11.33 27.76
C ASP A 89 23.26 -11.95 26.42
N GLU A 90 22.30 -12.40 25.64
CA GLU A 90 22.55 -13.01 24.33
C GLU A 90 23.04 -12.00 23.30
N LEU A 91 22.46 -10.79 23.27
CA LEU A 91 22.93 -9.71 22.40
C LEU A 91 24.36 -9.29 22.74
N GLU A 92 24.69 -9.16 24.03
CA GLU A 92 26.05 -8.85 24.47
C GLU A 92 27.02 -9.97 24.12
N ARG A 93 26.67 -11.22 24.34
CA ARG A 93 27.49 -12.38 23.96
C ARG A 93 27.80 -12.38 22.45
N ILE A 94 26.79 -12.19 21.61
CA ILE A 94 26.98 -12.16 20.15
C ILE A 94 27.89 -11.00 19.74
N ARG A 95 27.71 -9.83 20.34
CA ARG A 95 28.55 -8.66 20.06
C ARG A 95 30.02 -8.88 20.44
N GLU A 96 30.28 -9.59 21.55
CA GLU A 96 31.64 -9.90 22.02
C GLU A 96 32.31 -10.99 21.18
N GLU A 97 31.57 -12.02 20.76
CA GLU A 97 32.09 -13.15 20.01
C GLU A 97 32.22 -12.90 18.49
N HIS A 98 31.32 -12.07 17.92
CA HIS A 98 31.15 -11.96 16.47
C HIS A 98 31.07 -10.55 15.92
N GLU A 99 31.29 -9.54 16.70
CA GLU A 99 31.11 -8.12 16.37
C GLU A 99 29.63 -7.69 16.17
N PRO A 100 29.32 -6.38 16.23
CA PRO A 100 27.94 -5.88 16.12
C PRO A 100 27.23 -6.20 14.82
N ASP A 101 27.97 -6.31 13.72
CA ASP A 101 27.39 -6.59 12.39
C ASP A 101 26.91 -8.03 12.18
N ALA A 102 27.16 -8.91 13.17
CA ALA A 102 26.55 -10.25 13.19
C ALA A 102 25.03 -10.21 13.45
N MET A 103 24.49 -9.08 13.90
CA MET A 103 23.08 -8.89 14.20
C MET A 103 22.33 -8.09 13.14
N GLY A 104 21.10 -8.48 12.86
CA GLY A 104 20.14 -7.74 12.05
C GLY A 104 18.89 -7.38 12.84
N PHE A 105 18.38 -6.16 12.63
CA PHE A 105 17.17 -5.64 13.26
C PHE A 105 16.11 -5.36 12.21
N TYR A 106 14.91 -5.88 12.38
CA TYR A 106 13.82 -5.75 11.42
C TYR A 106 12.61 -5.04 12.03
N GLY A 107 12.21 -3.95 11.39
CA GLY A 107 10.97 -3.26 11.67
C GLY A 107 9.80 -3.79 10.82
N SER A 108 8.64 -3.17 11.00
CA SER A 108 7.42 -3.56 10.27
C SER A 108 6.61 -2.35 9.85
N SER A 109 5.86 -2.48 8.76
CA SER A 109 4.82 -1.51 8.36
C SER A 109 3.55 -1.60 9.22
N LYS A 110 3.47 -2.58 10.12
CA LYS A 110 2.37 -2.75 11.07
C LYS A 110 2.63 -2.11 12.44
N THR A 111 3.81 -1.54 12.63
CA THR A 111 4.20 -0.81 13.83
C THR A 111 4.06 0.69 13.62
N MET A 112 3.95 1.43 14.71
CA MET A 112 3.95 2.90 14.67
C MET A 112 5.34 3.47 14.38
N ASN A 113 5.40 4.74 14.08
CA ASN A 113 6.67 5.43 13.80
C ASN A 113 7.62 5.38 15.00
N GLU A 114 7.08 5.48 16.20
CA GLU A 114 7.83 5.43 17.45
C GLU A 114 8.54 4.09 17.65
N GLU A 115 7.88 2.99 17.35
CA GLU A 115 8.47 1.65 17.46
C GLU A 115 9.56 1.43 16.41
N ASN A 116 9.33 1.83 15.17
CA ASN A 116 10.36 1.78 14.12
C ASN A 116 11.57 2.67 14.46
N TYR A 117 11.34 3.85 15.04
CA TYR A 117 12.40 4.71 15.55
C TYR A 117 13.21 4.02 16.66
N LEU A 118 12.53 3.39 17.62
CA LEU A 118 13.19 2.69 18.73
C LEU A 118 14.01 1.50 18.26
N ILE A 119 13.52 0.70 17.31
CA ILE A 119 14.28 -0.40 16.70
C ILE A 119 15.57 0.14 16.04
N GLN A 120 15.45 1.20 15.25
CA GLN A 120 16.62 1.81 14.62
C GLN A 120 17.59 2.38 15.65
N LYS A 121 17.09 3.05 16.69
CA LYS A 121 17.90 3.59 17.78
C LYS A 121 18.63 2.48 18.54
N LEU A 122 17.94 1.35 18.82
CA LEU A 122 18.54 0.19 19.46
C LEU A 122 19.68 -0.38 18.62
N ALA A 123 19.48 -0.60 17.34
CA ALA A 123 20.49 -1.10 16.42
C ALA A 123 21.73 -0.20 16.37
N ARG A 124 21.53 1.14 16.27
CA ARG A 124 22.63 2.12 16.31
C ARG A 124 23.37 2.10 17.66
N ARG A 125 22.63 1.95 18.76
CA ARG A 125 23.23 1.84 20.11
C ARG A 125 23.98 0.53 20.29
N TYR A 126 23.49 -0.55 19.71
CA TYR A 126 24.17 -1.85 19.66
C TYR A 126 25.49 -1.76 18.85
N GLY A 127 25.54 -0.96 17.83
CA GLY A 127 26.73 -0.66 17.03
C GLY A 127 26.66 -1.14 15.59
N THR A 128 25.48 -1.45 15.07
CA THR A 128 25.29 -1.91 13.69
C THR A 128 24.38 -1.00 12.87
N ASN A 129 24.55 -1.04 11.56
CA ASN A 129 23.66 -0.46 10.55
C ASN A 129 22.73 -1.50 9.90
N ASN A 130 22.76 -2.75 10.33
CA ASN A 130 21.95 -3.83 9.80
C ASN A 130 20.50 -3.69 10.26
N VAL A 131 19.82 -2.71 9.73
CA VAL A 131 18.40 -2.41 10.00
C VAL A 131 17.64 -2.42 8.70
N ASP A 132 16.55 -3.15 8.64
CA ASP A 132 15.64 -3.15 7.50
C ASP A 132 14.17 -3.20 7.95
N ASN A 133 13.27 -3.13 7.00
CA ASN A 133 11.83 -3.12 7.22
C ASN A 133 11.14 -3.98 6.15
N CYS A 134 9.95 -4.47 6.42
CA CYS A 134 9.19 -5.29 5.47
C CYS A 134 8.95 -4.58 4.13
N THR A 135 9.02 -3.25 4.08
CA THR A 135 8.94 -2.46 2.83
C THR A 135 10.01 -2.85 1.81
N ARG A 136 11.16 -3.39 2.27
CA ARG A 136 12.19 -3.94 1.37
C ARG A 136 11.62 -4.93 0.37
N MET A 137 10.75 -5.82 0.82
CA MET A 137 10.12 -6.85 -0.01
C MET A 137 8.76 -6.42 -0.57
N CYS A 138 8.13 -5.42 0.06
CA CYS A 138 6.78 -4.99 -0.27
C CYS A 138 6.76 -3.93 -1.37
N HIS A 139 7.26 -2.74 -1.09
CA HIS A 139 7.17 -1.57 -1.98
C HIS A 139 8.50 -0.83 -2.18
N ALA A 140 9.64 -1.45 -1.94
CA ALA A 140 10.92 -0.79 -2.17
C ALA A 140 11.08 -0.35 -3.63
N SER A 141 10.65 -1.17 -4.58
CA SER A 141 10.65 -0.82 -6.01
C SER A 141 9.76 0.40 -6.30
N THR A 142 8.55 0.44 -5.75
CA THR A 142 7.65 1.61 -5.88
C THR A 142 8.30 2.87 -5.29
N VAL A 143 8.83 2.79 -4.07
CA VAL A 143 9.47 3.94 -3.40
C VAL A 143 10.67 4.43 -4.21
N TYR A 144 11.48 3.52 -4.74
CA TYR A 144 12.63 3.87 -5.56
C TYR A 144 12.19 4.52 -6.88
N SER A 145 11.24 3.93 -7.60
CA SER A 145 10.75 4.45 -8.87
C SER A 145 10.12 5.85 -8.72
N LEU A 146 9.23 6.03 -7.74
CA LEU A 146 8.63 7.33 -7.48
C LEU A 146 9.67 8.40 -7.09
N ARG A 147 10.70 8.00 -6.33
CA ARG A 147 11.78 8.91 -5.93
C ARG A 147 12.61 9.36 -7.14
N GLU A 148 12.94 8.44 -8.04
CA GLU A 148 13.73 8.76 -9.25
C GLU A 148 12.90 9.57 -10.26
N SER A 149 11.60 9.24 -10.40
CA SER A 149 10.73 9.88 -11.39
C SER A 149 10.12 11.20 -10.90
N LEU A 150 9.67 11.24 -9.64
CA LEU A 150 8.92 12.38 -9.08
C LEU A 150 9.69 13.13 -7.97
N GLY A 151 10.85 12.62 -7.55
CA GLY A 151 11.66 13.22 -6.49
C GLY A 151 11.26 12.81 -5.06
N ALA A 152 10.14 12.11 -4.87
CA ALA A 152 9.67 11.67 -3.56
C ALA A 152 9.01 10.29 -3.66
N GLY A 153 9.41 9.37 -2.78
CA GLY A 153 8.83 8.02 -2.70
C GLY A 153 7.54 7.98 -1.88
N ALA A 154 6.56 8.81 -2.25
CA ALA A 154 5.30 8.95 -1.52
C ALA A 154 4.14 9.29 -2.48
N MET A 155 2.91 9.18 -2.00
CA MET A 155 1.73 9.63 -2.73
C MET A 155 1.85 11.11 -3.14
N THR A 156 1.43 11.42 -4.35
CA THR A 156 1.40 12.80 -4.86
C THR A 156 0.18 13.59 -4.37
N ASN A 157 -0.94 12.90 -4.10
CA ASN A 157 -2.24 13.48 -3.75
C ASN A 157 -2.85 12.81 -2.54
N SER A 158 -3.79 13.47 -1.88
CA SER A 158 -4.57 12.83 -0.80
C SER A 158 -5.71 11.99 -1.38
N MET A 159 -6.20 11.01 -0.60
CA MET A 159 -7.37 10.21 -0.99
C MET A 159 -8.64 11.07 -1.14
N LYS A 160 -8.67 12.22 -0.47
CA LYS A 160 -9.79 13.16 -0.56
C LYS A 160 -9.81 13.86 -1.91
N ASP A 161 -8.66 14.31 -2.39
CA ASP A 161 -8.53 14.94 -3.71
C ASP A 161 -9.05 14.00 -4.81
N LEU A 162 -8.73 12.71 -4.69
CA LEU A 162 -9.16 11.70 -5.65
C LEU A 162 -10.68 11.49 -5.67
N ARG A 163 -11.32 11.58 -4.50
CA ARG A 163 -12.78 11.50 -4.42
C ARG A 163 -13.47 12.71 -5.02
N GLU A 164 -12.90 13.90 -4.80
CA GLU A 164 -13.54 15.18 -5.11
C GLU A 164 -13.23 15.71 -6.50
N GLU A 165 -12.12 15.27 -7.11
CA GLU A 165 -11.61 15.87 -8.33
C GLU A 165 -11.29 14.89 -9.48
N ALA A 166 -11.15 13.58 -9.20
CA ALA A 166 -10.72 12.66 -10.24
C ALA A 166 -11.84 12.29 -11.20
N ASP A 167 -11.59 12.46 -12.49
CA ASP A 167 -12.45 12.01 -13.59
C ASP A 167 -12.14 10.57 -14.01
N VAL A 168 -10.87 10.16 -13.85
CA VAL A 168 -10.40 8.81 -14.18
C VAL A 168 -9.53 8.26 -13.06
N LEU A 169 -9.83 7.03 -12.65
CA LEU A 169 -9.06 6.24 -11.71
C LEU A 169 -8.48 5.02 -12.44
N TRP A 170 -7.16 5.00 -12.63
CA TRP A 170 -6.44 3.83 -13.13
C TRP A 170 -5.93 3.03 -11.94
N ILE A 171 -6.40 1.78 -11.77
CA ILE A 171 -6.03 0.91 -10.66
C ILE A 171 -5.32 -0.32 -11.21
N GLN A 172 -4.01 -0.45 -11.00
CA GLN A 172 -3.20 -1.54 -11.55
C GLN A 172 -2.49 -2.35 -10.47
N GLY A 173 -2.61 -3.67 -10.56
CA GLY A 173 -1.96 -4.60 -9.63
C GLY A 173 -2.40 -4.42 -8.18
N ALA A 174 -3.64 -3.97 -7.95
CA ALA A 174 -4.17 -3.64 -6.64
C ALA A 174 -5.61 -4.15 -6.47
N ASN A 175 -5.94 -4.60 -5.25
CA ASN A 175 -7.28 -5.04 -4.90
C ASN A 175 -7.82 -4.27 -3.66
N PRO A 176 -8.06 -2.95 -3.78
CA PRO A 176 -8.55 -2.15 -2.66
C PRO A 176 -9.91 -2.59 -2.13
N GLY A 177 -10.79 -3.19 -2.96
CA GLY A 177 -12.07 -3.74 -2.53
C GLY A 177 -11.96 -4.82 -1.45
N GLU A 178 -10.82 -5.51 -1.37
CA GLU A 178 -10.54 -6.54 -0.36
C GLU A 178 -9.49 -6.12 0.66
N GLN A 179 -8.40 -5.52 0.21
CA GLN A 179 -7.25 -5.24 1.06
C GLN A 179 -7.37 -3.91 1.79
N HIS A 180 -8.05 -2.93 1.17
CA HIS A 180 -8.26 -1.59 1.70
C HIS A 180 -9.73 -1.17 1.59
N PRO A 181 -10.68 -1.92 2.22
CA PRO A 181 -12.11 -1.74 1.96
C PRO A 181 -12.63 -0.33 2.24
N ILE A 182 -12.03 0.36 3.21
CA ILE A 182 -12.42 1.75 3.53
C ILE A 182 -11.93 2.71 2.45
N ALA A 183 -10.71 2.57 1.95
CA ALA A 183 -10.25 3.36 0.81
C ALA A 183 -11.16 3.18 -0.40
N ASN A 184 -11.53 1.92 -0.68
CA ASN A 184 -12.45 1.60 -1.78
C ASN A 184 -13.85 2.21 -1.58
N SER A 185 -14.44 2.08 -0.38
CA SER A 185 -15.83 2.48 -0.14
C SER A 185 -16.02 3.98 0.11
N VAL A 186 -15.04 4.65 0.71
CA VAL A 186 -15.12 6.07 1.08
C VAL A 186 -14.62 6.98 -0.04
N TYR A 187 -13.66 6.51 -0.83
CA TYR A 187 -13.03 7.35 -1.83
C TYR A 187 -13.32 6.86 -3.26
N PHE A 188 -12.87 5.70 -3.66
CA PHE A 188 -13.01 5.26 -5.06
C PHE A 188 -14.46 5.08 -5.49
N ARG A 189 -15.28 4.39 -4.71
CA ARG A 189 -16.70 4.22 -5.03
C ARG A 189 -17.47 5.54 -5.04
N GLN A 190 -17.10 6.48 -4.19
CA GLN A 190 -17.75 7.80 -4.22
C GLN A 190 -17.37 8.57 -5.46
N ALA A 191 -16.10 8.61 -5.86
CA ALA A 191 -15.70 9.21 -7.12
C ALA A 191 -16.46 8.61 -8.32
N VAL A 192 -16.57 7.27 -8.36
CA VAL A 192 -17.33 6.58 -9.42
C VAL A 192 -18.82 6.92 -9.39
N ASN A 193 -19.43 7.04 -8.20
CA ASN A 193 -20.82 7.44 -8.06
C ASN A 193 -21.05 8.88 -8.55
N GLU A 194 -20.06 9.76 -8.44
CA GLU A 194 -20.08 11.13 -8.90
C GLU A 194 -19.72 11.28 -10.39
N GLY A 195 -19.33 10.19 -11.04
CA GLY A 195 -19.14 10.18 -12.50
C GLY A 195 -17.78 9.71 -12.99
N ALA A 196 -16.81 9.49 -12.10
CA ALA A 196 -15.48 9.05 -12.48
C ALA A 196 -15.49 7.69 -13.22
N THR A 197 -14.60 7.57 -14.19
CA THR A 197 -14.31 6.33 -14.90
C THR A 197 -13.27 5.52 -14.14
N VAL A 198 -13.43 4.21 -14.09
CA VAL A 198 -12.40 3.29 -13.55
C VAL A 198 -11.81 2.45 -14.66
N ILE A 199 -10.49 2.46 -14.76
CA ILE A 199 -9.71 1.53 -15.57
C ILE A 199 -8.98 0.62 -14.59
N GLN A 200 -9.42 -0.62 -14.49
CA GLN A 200 -8.77 -1.62 -13.66
C GLN A 200 -7.90 -2.52 -14.52
N VAL A 201 -6.62 -2.62 -14.17
CA VAL A 201 -5.65 -3.50 -14.83
C VAL A 201 -5.20 -4.56 -13.83
N ASP A 202 -5.69 -5.78 -14.00
CA ASP A 202 -5.42 -6.89 -13.08
C ASP A 202 -5.67 -8.20 -13.83
N PRO A 203 -4.79 -9.19 -13.81
CA PRO A 203 -5.00 -10.47 -14.49
C PRO A 203 -6.24 -11.23 -13.98
N HIS A 204 -6.76 -10.83 -12.82
CA HIS A 204 -7.89 -11.49 -12.18
C HIS A 204 -9.03 -10.51 -11.85
N ALA A 205 -10.27 -10.85 -12.24
CA ALA A 205 -11.47 -10.15 -11.80
C ALA A 205 -11.69 -10.35 -10.30
N ASN A 206 -11.26 -9.41 -9.50
CA ASN A 206 -11.20 -9.47 -8.04
C ASN A 206 -12.37 -8.74 -7.34
N LYS A 207 -12.31 -8.53 -6.02
CA LYS A 207 -13.36 -7.82 -5.29
C LYS A 207 -13.46 -6.33 -5.65
N THR A 208 -12.37 -5.72 -6.10
CA THR A 208 -12.40 -4.34 -6.59
C THR A 208 -13.28 -4.24 -7.83
N THR A 209 -13.09 -5.15 -8.80
CA THR A 209 -13.93 -5.26 -10.00
C THR A 209 -15.41 -5.30 -9.66
N ARG A 210 -15.77 -6.14 -8.69
CA ARG A 210 -17.18 -6.34 -8.29
C ARG A 210 -17.73 -5.20 -7.43
N SER A 211 -16.85 -4.38 -6.84
CA SER A 211 -17.29 -3.31 -5.96
C SER A 211 -17.82 -2.08 -6.68
N PHE A 212 -17.42 -1.92 -7.92
CA PHE A 212 -17.86 -0.82 -8.76
C PHE A 212 -19.14 -1.19 -9.52
N ASP A 213 -20.14 -1.67 -8.97
CA ASP A 213 -21.50 -2.04 -9.40
C ASP A 213 -21.98 -1.37 -10.73
N VAL A 214 -21.08 -1.21 -11.66
CA VAL A 214 -21.28 -0.58 -12.95
C VAL A 214 -21.48 -1.77 -13.90
N GLU A 215 -22.73 -2.10 -14.20
CA GLU A 215 -23.06 -2.89 -15.40
C GLU A 215 -22.20 -2.34 -16.53
N GLU A 216 -21.55 -3.19 -17.34
CA GLU A 216 -20.69 -2.85 -18.48
C GLU A 216 -21.03 -1.50 -19.12
N THR A 217 -20.69 -0.44 -18.45
CA THR A 217 -20.82 0.92 -18.94
C THR A 217 -19.45 1.36 -19.43
N ASP A 218 -19.41 2.30 -20.34
CA ASP A 218 -18.17 2.93 -20.79
C ASP A 218 -17.32 3.52 -19.66
N ARG A 219 -17.79 3.46 -18.41
CA ARG A 219 -17.12 3.99 -17.21
C ARG A 219 -16.38 2.97 -16.35
N HIS A 220 -16.48 1.69 -16.66
CA HIS A 220 -15.68 0.67 -15.98
C HIS A 220 -15.04 -0.25 -17.02
N MET A 221 -13.73 -0.23 -17.08
CA MET A 221 -12.93 -1.10 -17.94
C MET A 221 -12.11 -2.06 -17.08
N LEU A 222 -12.19 -3.35 -17.37
CA LEU A 222 -11.30 -4.36 -16.83
C LEU A 222 -10.36 -4.84 -17.95
N ILE A 223 -9.07 -4.56 -17.78
CA ILE A 223 -8.00 -5.03 -18.67
C ILE A 223 -7.28 -6.14 -17.93
N GLN A 224 -7.18 -7.31 -18.55
CA GLN A 224 -6.61 -8.51 -17.94
C GLN A 224 -5.34 -8.96 -18.68
N PRO A 225 -4.18 -8.35 -18.35
CA PRO A 225 -2.92 -8.76 -18.97
C PRO A 225 -2.43 -10.09 -18.42
N ASP A 226 -1.60 -10.76 -19.19
CA ASP A 226 -0.84 -11.89 -18.71
C ASP A 226 0.14 -11.43 -17.59
N PRO A 227 0.32 -12.21 -16.50
CA PRO A 227 1.21 -11.83 -15.42
C PRO A 227 2.65 -11.56 -15.89
N GLY A 228 3.19 -10.41 -15.49
CA GLY A 228 4.55 -9.98 -15.85
C GLY A 228 4.68 -9.23 -17.17
N THR A 229 3.57 -8.82 -17.77
CA THR A 229 3.54 -8.06 -19.03
C THR A 229 3.10 -6.60 -18.84
N ASP A 230 3.29 -6.06 -17.65
CA ASP A 230 2.94 -4.67 -17.35
C ASP A 230 3.70 -3.66 -18.22
N ILE A 231 5.01 -3.88 -18.43
CA ILE A 231 5.85 -2.99 -19.25
C ILE A 231 5.37 -2.91 -20.70
N PRO A 232 5.21 -4.03 -21.45
CA PRO A 232 4.69 -3.94 -22.81
C PRO A 232 3.32 -3.29 -22.88
N LEU A 233 2.41 -3.58 -21.95
CA LEU A 233 1.09 -2.95 -21.88
C LEU A 233 1.21 -1.43 -21.70
N LEU A 234 1.98 -0.95 -20.72
CA LEU A 234 2.15 0.47 -20.46
C LEU A 234 2.87 1.21 -21.58
N ASN A 235 3.81 0.54 -22.27
CA ASN A 235 4.44 1.11 -23.47
C ASN A 235 3.45 1.29 -24.62
N VAL A 236 2.47 0.38 -24.77
CA VAL A 236 1.36 0.60 -25.73
C VAL A 236 0.54 1.85 -25.34
N VAL A 237 0.25 2.02 -24.04
CA VAL A 237 -0.45 3.22 -23.55
C VAL A 237 0.36 4.48 -23.89
N LEU A 238 1.64 4.53 -23.51
CA LEU A 238 2.52 5.68 -23.79
C LEU A 238 2.63 5.98 -25.28
N LYS A 239 2.86 4.95 -26.11
CA LYS A 239 2.93 5.11 -27.56
C LYS A 239 1.63 5.62 -28.15
N THR A 240 0.48 5.14 -27.65
CA THR A 240 -0.84 5.59 -28.10
C THR A 240 -1.07 7.05 -27.74
N VAL A 241 -0.70 7.48 -26.54
CA VAL A 241 -0.78 8.90 -26.11
C VAL A 241 0.07 9.78 -27.01
N LEU A 242 1.31 9.36 -27.31
CA LEU A 242 2.23 10.11 -28.20
C LEU A 242 1.70 10.19 -29.63
N ASP A 243 1.25 9.07 -30.21
CA ASP A 243 0.77 9.01 -31.58
C ASP A 243 -0.45 9.90 -31.85
N ASN A 244 -1.29 10.09 -30.82
CA ASN A 244 -2.49 10.90 -30.91
C ASN A 244 -2.29 12.35 -30.43
N GLY A 245 -1.10 12.69 -29.91
CA GLY A 245 -0.82 14.04 -29.41
C GLY A 245 -1.60 14.39 -28.14
N TRP A 246 -2.01 13.41 -27.32
CA TRP A 246 -2.71 13.62 -26.06
C TRP A 246 -1.73 13.94 -24.92
N ILE A 247 -0.90 14.93 -25.15
CA ILE A 247 0.17 15.36 -24.23
C ILE A 247 -0.04 16.81 -23.82
N ASP A 248 0.34 17.14 -22.60
CA ASP A 248 0.44 18.50 -22.10
C ASP A 248 1.86 19.05 -22.40
N GLU A 249 2.03 19.66 -23.56
CA GLU A 249 3.32 20.19 -23.99
C GLU A 249 3.88 21.25 -23.04
N GLU A 250 3.02 22.11 -22.48
CA GLU A 250 3.44 23.17 -21.56
C GLU A 250 3.96 22.56 -20.24
N PHE A 251 3.28 21.57 -19.70
CA PHE A 251 3.73 20.87 -18.50
C PHE A 251 5.03 20.11 -18.77
N ILE A 252 5.11 19.40 -19.90
CA ILE A 252 6.29 18.61 -20.27
C ILE A 252 7.51 19.52 -20.37
N GLU A 253 7.43 20.63 -21.10
CA GLU A 253 8.52 21.57 -21.26
C GLU A 253 8.94 22.21 -19.93
N ALA A 254 7.98 22.59 -19.09
CA ALA A 254 8.24 23.32 -17.85
C ALA A 254 8.67 22.42 -16.69
N ARG A 255 8.29 21.14 -16.66
CA ARG A 255 8.31 20.30 -15.46
C ARG A 255 9.01 18.95 -15.62
N THR A 256 9.30 18.53 -16.82
CA THR A 256 9.89 17.21 -17.05
C THR A 256 11.28 17.29 -17.71
N LYS A 257 11.98 16.17 -17.73
CA LYS A 257 13.23 15.96 -18.46
C LYS A 257 13.21 14.57 -19.12
N GLY A 258 13.98 14.40 -20.21
CA GLY A 258 14.10 13.10 -20.89
C GLY A 258 12.93 12.77 -21.82
N PHE A 259 12.08 13.72 -22.16
CA PHE A 259 10.93 13.47 -23.03
C PHE A 259 11.34 13.10 -24.45
N GLU A 260 12.41 13.71 -25.00
CA GLU A 260 12.93 13.36 -26.32
C GLU A 260 13.51 11.94 -26.34
N ASP A 261 14.20 11.54 -25.27
CA ASP A 261 14.73 10.17 -25.12
C ASP A 261 13.59 9.15 -25.06
N LEU A 262 12.47 9.48 -24.40
CA LEU A 262 11.27 8.64 -24.39
C LEU A 262 10.68 8.49 -25.78
N LYS A 263 10.56 9.58 -26.54
CA LYS A 263 10.06 9.54 -27.94
C LYS A 263 10.97 8.66 -28.82
N GLU A 264 12.29 8.82 -28.71
CA GLU A 264 13.26 8.02 -29.45
C GLU A 264 13.15 6.53 -29.08
N THR A 265 12.96 6.22 -27.80
CA THR A 265 12.78 4.84 -27.30
C THR A 265 11.51 4.19 -27.87
N LEU A 266 10.44 4.97 -28.01
CA LEU A 266 9.16 4.49 -28.53
C LEU A 266 9.05 4.66 -30.07
N ASP A 267 10.04 5.26 -30.72
CA ASP A 267 10.08 5.29 -32.19
C ASP A 267 10.26 3.89 -32.77
N GLY A 268 9.35 3.51 -33.68
CA GLY A 268 9.33 2.15 -34.21
C GLY A 268 8.81 1.07 -33.26
N PHE A 269 8.31 1.42 -32.08
CA PHE A 269 7.69 0.46 -31.15
C PHE A 269 6.42 -0.14 -31.76
N ASP A 270 6.37 -1.47 -31.83
CA ASP A 270 5.22 -2.21 -32.38
C ASP A 270 4.17 -2.45 -31.30
N LYS A 271 3.11 -1.63 -31.33
CA LYS A 271 1.98 -1.72 -30.40
C LYS A 271 1.24 -3.05 -30.52
N ALA A 272 1.13 -3.61 -31.73
CA ALA A 272 0.38 -4.84 -31.95
C ALA A 272 1.12 -6.04 -31.36
N GLU A 273 2.44 -6.14 -31.57
CA GLU A 273 3.27 -7.18 -30.96
C GLU A 273 3.28 -7.08 -29.44
N ALA A 274 3.35 -5.86 -28.90
CA ALA A 274 3.32 -5.64 -27.45
C ALA A 274 1.97 -5.97 -26.83
N ALA A 275 0.86 -5.64 -27.49
CA ALA A 275 -0.49 -6.00 -27.06
C ALA A 275 -0.70 -7.52 -27.09
N GLU A 276 -0.20 -8.23 -28.14
CA GLU A 276 -0.20 -9.68 -28.20
C GLU A 276 0.62 -10.28 -27.06
N THR A 277 1.79 -9.72 -26.75
CA THR A 277 2.63 -10.13 -25.61
C THR A 277 1.91 -9.94 -24.27
N ALA A 278 1.13 -8.86 -24.15
CA ALA A 278 0.34 -8.61 -22.96
C ALA A 278 -0.93 -9.47 -22.85
N GLY A 279 -1.31 -10.17 -23.92
CA GLY A 279 -2.53 -10.95 -23.97
C GLY A 279 -3.81 -10.11 -23.97
N VAL A 280 -3.73 -8.84 -24.36
CA VAL A 280 -4.84 -7.87 -24.33
C VAL A 280 -5.10 -7.35 -25.75
N PRO A 281 -6.37 -7.26 -26.20
CA PRO A 281 -6.68 -6.63 -27.48
C PRO A 281 -6.14 -5.20 -27.54
N LEU A 282 -5.43 -4.86 -28.63
CA LEU A 282 -4.84 -3.53 -28.81
C LEU A 282 -5.88 -2.41 -28.64
N GLU A 283 -7.08 -2.59 -29.19
CA GLU A 283 -8.18 -1.64 -29.12
C GLU A 283 -8.63 -1.33 -27.69
N ASP A 284 -8.54 -2.30 -26.78
CA ASP A 284 -8.89 -2.10 -25.36
C ASP A 284 -7.83 -1.26 -24.64
N ILE A 285 -6.54 -1.48 -24.97
CA ILE A 285 -5.45 -0.68 -24.40
C ILE A 285 -5.52 0.77 -24.96
N GLU A 286 -5.75 0.93 -26.25
CA GLU A 286 -5.88 2.25 -26.87
C GLU A 286 -7.08 3.03 -26.32
N ARG A 287 -8.22 2.38 -26.11
CA ARG A 287 -9.39 2.98 -25.48
C ARG A 287 -9.14 3.41 -24.04
N ALA A 288 -8.39 2.61 -23.26
CA ALA A 288 -7.98 2.96 -21.91
C ALA A 288 -7.02 4.16 -21.91
N ALA A 289 -6.05 4.14 -22.82
CA ALA A 289 -5.11 5.26 -23.01
C ALA A 289 -5.83 6.58 -23.35
N GLU A 290 -6.81 6.54 -24.25
CA GLU A 290 -7.64 7.70 -24.60
C GLU A 290 -8.36 8.25 -23.36
N LYS A 291 -9.10 7.38 -22.64
CA LYS A 291 -9.85 7.80 -21.45
C LYS A 291 -8.94 8.43 -20.39
N TYR A 292 -7.78 7.85 -20.19
CA TYR A 292 -6.82 8.36 -19.21
C TYR A 292 -6.20 9.69 -19.64
N ALA A 293 -5.70 9.76 -20.87
CA ALA A 293 -4.93 10.91 -21.34
C ALA A 293 -5.79 12.15 -21.70
N THR A 294 -7.09 11.96 -21.98
CA THR A 294 -8.02 13.05 -22.31
C THR A 294 -8.87 13.54 -21.14
N ALA A 295 -8.70 12.95 -19.96
CA ALA A 295 -9.36 13.39 -18.74
C ALA A 295 -8.73 14.68 -18.21
N ASP A 296 -9.54 15.56 -17.63
CA ASP A 296 -9.03 16.77 -16.97
C ASP A 296 -8.21 16.40 -15.72
N ASN A 297 -8.68 15.41 -14.94
CA ASN A 297 -8.02 14.93 -13.73
C ASN A 297 -7.97 13.40 -13.70
N ALA A 298 -6.81 12.83 -13.93
CA ALA A 298 -6.61 11.40 -13.88
C ALA A 298 -5.59 11.01 -12.78
N ALA A 299 -5.81 9.87 -12.14
CA ALA A 299 -4.91 9.35 -11.13
C ALA A 299 -4.63 7.87 -11.33
N ILE A 300 -3.37 7.46 -11.07
CA ILE A 300 -2.93 6.05 -11.11
C ILE A 300 -2.69 5.55 -9.70
N PHE A 301 -3.22 4.35 -9.42
CA PHE A 301 -2.97 3.59 -8.21
C PHE A 301 -2.27 2.29 -8.54
N THR A 302 -1.07 2.13 -8.03
CA THR A 302 -0.33 0.88 -8.16
C THR A 302 -0.34 0.12 -6.84
N GLY A 303 -0.39 -1.20 -6.93
CA GLY A 303 -0.29 -2.09 -5.79
C GLY A 303 0.91 -3.02 -5.85
N MET A 304 0.90 -4.04 -5.01
CA MET A 304 1.95 -5.05 -4.96
C MET A 304 2.09 -5.84 -6.27
N GLY A 305 1.00 -5.94 -7.05
CA GLY A 305 1.02 -6.56 -8.36
C GLY A 305 1.92 -5.84 -9.37
N MET A 306 2.23 -4.56 -9.15
CA MET A 306 3.24 -3.82 -9.93
C MET A 306 4.63 -3.92 -9.31
N SER A 307 4.72 -3.79 -7.98
CA SER A 307 5.97 -3.62 -7.25
C SER A 307 6.74 -4.92 -7.02
N GLN A 308 6.05 -6.04 -6.80
CA GLN A 308 6.68 -7.30 -6.36
C GLN A 308 7.10 -8.20 -7.52
N HIS A 309 7.68 -7.60 -8.52
CA HIS A 309 8.32 -8.26 -9.65
C HIS A 309 9.83 -8.01 -9.66
N THR A 310 10.58 -8.82 -10.36
CA THR A 310 12.02 -8.59 -10.60
C THR A 310 12.27 -7.27 -11.34
N CYS A 311 11.33 -6.86 -12.18
CA CYS A 311 11.30 -5.58 -12.90
C CYS A 311 10.37 -4.53 -12.23
N GLY A 312 10.08 -4.66 -10.94
CA GLY A 312 9.10 -3.81 -10.24
C GLY A 312 9.43 -2.32 -10.24
N VAL A 313 10.71 -1.94 -10.38
CA VAL A 313 11.11 -0.54 -10.56
C VAL A 313 10.64 0.00 -11.91
N ASP A 314 10.81 -0.81 -12.96
CA ASP A 314 10.46 -0.42 -14.32
C ASP A 314 8.94 -0.46 -14.56
N ASN A 315 8.23 -1.31 -13.81
CA ASN A 315 6.76 -1.37 -13.85
C ASN A 315 6.09 -0.09 -13.30
N VAL A 316 6.67 0.50 -12.25
CA VAL A 316 6.10 1.66 -11.55
C VAL A 316 6.61 2.98 -12.13
#